data_030669eb07eacc19470b6e94e14ff9f8
#
_entry.id   030669eb07eacc19470b6e94e14ff9f8
#
_cell.length_a   1.000
_cell.length_b   1.000
_cell.length_c   1.000
_cell.angle_alpha   90.00
_cell.angle_beta   90.00
_cell.angle_gamma   90.00
#
_symmetry.space_group_name_H-M   'P 1'
#
loop_
_entity.id
_entity.type
_entity.pdbx_description
1 polymer ?
#
loop_
_entity_poly.entity_id
_entity_poly.type
_entity_poly.pdbx_seq_one_letter_code
_entity_poly.pdbx_strand_id
1 'polypeptide(L)' 'AVVGKPIMQLPLKHDLLLACVYRDGKVFIPSGHDALRGGDAVVVMTKHSGFRDIDDILV' A
#
# COMPACT_ATOMS: atom_id res chain seq x y z
N ALA A 1 9.11 -6.27 -0.14
CA ALA A 1 8.83 -6.46 1.29
C ALA A 1 7.36 -6.31 1.63
N VAL A 2 6.58 -5.55 0.83
CA VAL A 2 5.15 -5.36 1.11
C VAL A 2 4.27 -6.39 0.43
N VAL A 3 4.78 -7.12 -0.54
CA VAL A 3 4.00 -8.08 -1.34
C VAL A 3 3.80 -9.39 -0.57
N GLY A 4 2.58 -9.93 -0.64
CA GLY A 4 2.26 -11.26 -0.11
C GLY A 4 1.82 -11.31 1.33
N LYS A 5 1.90 -10.21 2.09
CA LYS A 5 1.42 -10.15 3.47
C LYS A 5 0.15 -9.31 3.56
N PRO A 6 -0.84 -9.70 4.40
CA PRO A 6 -2.01 -8.85 4.63
C PRO A 6 -1.59 -7.46 5.08
N ILE A 7 -2.32 -6.45 4.61
CA ILE A 7 -1.98 -5.05 4.90
C ILE A 7 -1.92 -4.80 6.40
N MET A 8 -2.81 -5.42 7.17
CA MET A 8 -2.85 -5.26 8.62
C MET A 8 -1.56 -5.72 9.32
N GLN A 9 -0.76 -6.56 8.66
CA GLN A 9 0.51 -7.06 9.19
C GLN A 9 1.72 -6.23 8.79
N LEU A 10 1.52 -5.21 7.94
CA LEU A 10 2.62 -4.37 7.48
C LEU A 10 2.93 -3.28 8.50
N PRO A 11 4.21 -3.05 8.84
CA PRO A 11 4.59 -1.96 9.74
C PRO A 11 4.59 -0.62 8.99
N LEU A 12 3.40 -0.10 8.70
CA LEU A 12 3.24 1.13 7.93
C LEU A 12 3.64 2.36 8.76
N LYS A 13 4.12 3.39 8.04
CA LYS A 13 4.41 4.67 8.66
C LYS A 13 3.15 5.30 9.23
N HIS A 14 3.33 6.17 10.26
CA HIS A 14 2.25 6.97 10.80
C HIS A 14 1.72 7.96 9.75
N ASP A 15 0.46 8.35 9.89
CA ASP A 15 -0.19 9.32 9.00
C ASP A 15 -0.17 8.89 7.54
N LEU A 16 -0.23 7.59 7.30
CA LEU A 16 -0.25 7.02 5.97
C LEU A 16 -1.49 6.15 5.81
N LEU A 17 -2.20 6.35 4.69
CA LEU A 17 -3.39 5.58 4.35
C LEU A 17 -3.25 5.04 2.93
N LEU A 18 -3.47 3.74 2.77
CA LEU A 18 -3.59 3.13 1.45
C LEU A 18 -5.02 3.36 0.96
N ALA A 19 -5.19 4.35 0.08
CA ALA A 19 -6.52 4.78 -0.34
C ALA A 19 -7.16 3.80 -1.31
N CYS A 20 -6.41 3.32 -2.29
CA CYS A 20 -6.91 2.31 -3.22
C CYS A 20 -5.77 1.58 -3.92
N VAL A 21 -6.13 0.46 -4.53
CA VAL A 21 -5.21 -0.39 -5.30
C VAL A 21 -5.77 -0.54 -6.70
N TYR A 22 -4.92 -0.39 -7.70
CA TYR A 22 -5.25 -0.63 -9.10
C TYR A 22 -4.57 -1.93 -9.53
N ARG A 23 -5.39 -2.92 -9.90
CA ARG A 23 -4.91 -4.26 -10.25
C ARG A 23 -5.67 -4.78 -11.45
N ASP A 24 -4.95 -5.18 -12.51
CA ASP A 24 -5.55 -5.81 -13.69
C ASP A 24 -6.70 -5.00 -14.29
N GLY A 25 -6.55 -3.66 -14.34
CA GLY A 25 -7.57 -2.77 -14.88
C GLY A 25 -8.73 -2.49 -13.94
N LYS A 26 -8.64 -2.92 -12.68
CA LYS A 26 -9.68 -2.71 -11.68
C LYS A 26 -9.15 -1.94 -10.49
N VAL A 27 -9.98 -1.06 -9.92
CA VAL A 27 -9.65 -0.29 -8.74
C VAL A 27 -10.50 -0.80 -7.58
N PHE A 28 -9.86 -1.00 -6.43
CA PHE A 28 -10.59 -1.38 -5.22
C PHE A 28 -9.97 -0.72 -4.00
N ILE A 29 -10.78 -0.58 -2.94
CA ILE A 29 -10.32 -0.08 -1.65
C ILE A 29 -9.89 -1.29 -0.83
N PRO A 30 -8.59 -1.40 -0.48
CA PRO A 30 -8.12 -2.58 0.24
C PRO A 30 -8.59 -2.58 1.69
N SER A 31 -8.83 -3.78 2.21
CA SER A 31 -9.05 -3.98 3.64
C SER A 31 -7.77 -4.50 4.29
N GLY A 32 -7.77 -4.59 5.63
CA GLY A 32 -6.61 -5.13 6.35
C GLY A 32 -6.29 -6.57 5.98
N HIS A 33 -7.25 -7.32 5.45
CA HIS A 33 -7.06 -8.72 5.05
C HIS A 33 -6.49 -8.88 3.64
N ASP A 34 -6.53 -7.81 2.84
CA ASP A 34 -6.00 -7.85 1.49
C ASP A 34 -4.48 -7.77 1.52
N ALA A 35 -3.83 -8.40 0.54
CA ALA A 35 -2.40 -8.34 0.35
C ALA A 35 -2.09 -7.69 -0.98
N LEU A 36 -1.00 -6.93 -1.04
CA LEU A 36 -0.51 -6.36 -2.30
C LEU A 36 0.16 -7.45 -3.12
N ARG A 37 0.09 -7.32 -4.45
CA ARG A 37 0.72 -8.24 -5.40
C ARG A 37 1.66 -7.49 -6.31
N GLY A 38 2.62 -8.21 -6.87
CA GLY A 38 3.50 -7.65 -7.88
C GLY A 38 2.67 -7.07 -9.04
N GLY A 39 3.05 -5.88 -9.51
CA GLY A 39 2.33 -5.20 -10.58
C GLY A 39 1.17 -4.32 -10.15
N ASP A 40 0.81 -4.33 -8.85
CA ASP A 40 -0.22 -3.43 -8.34
C ASP A 40 0.27 -1.99 -8.34
N ALA A 41 -0.63 -1.06 -8.71
CA ALA A 41 -0.43 0.36 -8.46
C ALA A 41 -1.22 0.74 -7.22
N VAL A 42 -0.62 1.53 -6.35
CA VAL A 42 -1.21 1.88 -5.06
C VAL A 42 -1.31 3.38 -4.94
N VAL A 43 -2.49 3.87 -4.54
CA VAL A 43 -2.67 5.28 -4.20
C VAL A 43 -2.54 5.42 -2.70
N VAL A 44 -1.59 6.26 -2.28
CA VAL A 44 -1.26 6.47 -0.88
C VAL A 44 -1.55 7.91 -0.51
N MET A 45 -2.27 8.11 0.59
CA MET A 45 -2.48 9.44 1.17
C MET A 45 -1.60 9.55 2.41
N THR A 46 -0.73 10.54 2.43
CA THR A 46 0.23 10.68 3.52
C THR A 46 0.71 12.12 3.64
N LYS A 47 1.18 12.47 4.84
CA LYS A 47 1.87 13.74 5.08
C LYS A 47 3.37 13.63 4.86
N HIS A 48 3.88 12.42 4.63
CA HIS A 48 5.30 12.21 4.37
C HIS A 48 5.63 12.58 2.92
N SER A 49 6.88 12.93 2.68
CA SER A 49 7.38 13.26 1.34
C SER A 49 8.65 12.46 1.05
N GLY A 50 9.10 12.53 -0.19
CA GLY A 50 10.33 11.84 -0.58
C GLY A 50 10.18 10.36 -0.86
N PHE A 51 8.95 9.88 -1.03
CA PHE A 51 8.72 8.48 -1.40
C PHE A 51 9.25 8.23 -2.81
N ARG A 52 10.00 7.14 -2.98
CA ARG A 52 10.56 6.72 -4.27
C ARG A 52 10.13 5.33 -4.66
N ASP A 53 9.76 4.51 -3.69
CA ASP A 53 9.41 3.11 -3.88
C ASP A 53 8.25 2.78 -2.96
N ILE A 54 7.51 1.72 -3.30
CA ILE A 54 6.40 1.25 -2.46
C ILE A 54 6.88 0.87 -1.05
N ASP A 55 8.09 0.36 -0.91
CA ASP A 55 8.62 0.00 0.41
C ASP A 55 8.81 1.20 1.32
N ASP A 56 8.79 2.42 0.80
CA ASP A 56 8.90 3.63 1.61
C ASP A 56 7.67 3.86 2.48
N ILE A 57 6.57 3.13 2.27
CA ILE A 57 5.40 3.19 3.15
C ILE A 57 5.66 2.51 4.50
N LEU A 58 6.70 1.69 4.59
CA LEU A 58 7.04 0.97 5.81
C LEU A 58 7.85 1.85 6.77
N VAL A 59 7.71 1.55 8.01
CA VAL A 59 8.46 2.23 9.08
C VAL A 59 9.96 2.06 8.90
#